data_9faf34c209108074f9810e4a124b6910
#
_entry.id   9faf34c209108074f9810e4a124b6910
#
_cell.length_a   1.000
_cell.length_b   1.000
_cell.length_c   1.000
_cell.angle_alpha   90.00
_cell.angle_beta   90.00
_cell.angle_gamma   90.00
#
_symmetry.space_group_name_H-M   'P 1'
#
loop_
_entity.id
_entity.type
_entity.pdbx_description
1 polymer ?
#
loop_
_entity_poly.entity_id
_entity_poly.type
_entity_poly.pdbx_seq_one_letter_code
_entity_poly.pdbx_strand_id
1 'polypeptide(L)'
;MTSRTRASRTPLTILAAAGALALGLTGCSGDAAATDASGGADASAGFAVDENTLVFGVVPDSVETETNYQPLMDYIAQETGKTVEYHESTDYAALIEAAVAGQIDVASFSGFTYVTATNNGAELTPISSITTAEGQEPGYYSQAIVPKGSDITSIEDMKGKKVCFVDPSSTSGYLFPSYNLLEAGIDPETDITPVFAGKHDVSVQKVGEGVECEAGFAEDSEVAKSDKVEVIDETMVPGAPIVESNSLPDDLKAQLKDILSEVTIDEMIDAGIESADSDGFRAVFYATTPVDDAYYDQIRDICEKTEATQCQG
;
A
#
# COMPACT_ATOMS: atom_id res chain seq x y z
N MET A 1 3.97 37.80 -52.94
CA MET A 1 3.23 36.94 -53.87
C MET A 1 2.42 35.98 -53.11
N THR A 2 1.15 36.19 -53.16
CA THR A 2 0.01 35.54 -52.47
C THR A 2 -0.29 34.17 -53.06
N SER A 3 -0.61 33.17 -52.22
CA SER A 3 -1.63 32.21 -52.60
C SER A 3 -2.28 31.57 -51.34
N ARG A 4 -3.57 31.91 -51.17
CA ARG A 4 -4.52 31.27 -50.22
C ARG A 4 -5.17 30.12 -50.97
N THR A 5 -5.24 28.95 -50.34
CA THR A 5 -6.15 27.88 -50.76
C THR A 5 -7.20 27.63 -49.68
N ARG A 6 -8.46 27.79 -50.09
CA ARG A 6 -9.69 27.53 -49.34
C ARG A 6 -9.97 26.03 -49.33
N ALA A 7 -10.28 25.47 -48.18
CA ALA A 7 -10.87 24.14 -48.03
C ALA A 7 -12.39 24.23 -47.90
N SER A 8 -13.06 23.44 -48.70
CA SER A 8 -14.49 23.30 -48.92
C SER A 8 -15.14 22.52 -47.73
N ARG A 9 -16.26 23.03 -47.25
CA ARG A 9 -17.16 22.35 -46.28
C ARG A 9 -18.27 21.67 -47.07
N THR A 10 -18.48 20.35 -46.83
CA THR A 10 -19.66 19.63 -47.30
C THR A 10 -20.52 19.25 -46.10
N PRO A 11 -21.84 19.50 -46.11
CA PRO A 11 -22.75 19.06 -45.04
C PRO A 11 -23.26 17.64 -45.32
N LEU A 12 -23.26 16.78 -44.27
CA LEU A 12 -23.85 15.45 -44.32
C LEU A 12 -25.25 15.52 -43.70
N THR A 13 -26.20 15.12 -44.51
CA THR A 13 -27.65 15.13 -44.23
C THR A 13 -28.05 13.91 -43.36
N ILE A 14 -28.85 14.16 -42.32
CA ILE A 14 -29.46 13.17 -41.48
C ILE A 14 -30.73 12.60 -42.14
N LEU A 15 -30.84 11.28 -42.27
CA LEU A 15 -32.07 10.62 -42.66
C LEU A 15 -32.62 9.83 -41.43
N ALA A 16 -33.74 10.26 -40.92
CA ALA A 16 -34.57 9.56 -39.95
C ALA A 16 -35.44 8.54 -40.66
N ALA A 17 -35.46 7.30 -40.17
CA ALA A 17 -36.45 6.30 -40.52
C ALA A 17 -37.13 5.79 -39.25
N ALA A 18 -38.39 6.17 -39.09
CA ALA A 18 -39.31 5.60 -38.12
C ALA A 18 -39.93 4.34 -38.70
N GLY A 19 -39.92 3.25 -37.93
CA GLY A 19 -40.62 2.01 -38.24
C GLY A 19 -41.31 1.48 -36.98
N ALA A 20 -42.63 1.75 -36.90
CA ALA A 20 -43.52 1.11 -35.94
C ALA A 20 -44.03 -0.20 -36.53
N LEU A 21 -43.98 -1.30 -35.75
CA LEU A 21 -44.86 -2.45 -36.03
C LEU A 21 -45.39 -3.05 -34.72
N ALA A 22 -46.68 -3.35 -34.78
CA ALA A 22 -47.56 -3.67 -33.70
C ALA A 22 -47.63 -5.19 -33.39
N LEU A 23 -47.94 -5.47 -32.14
CA LEU A 23 -48.80 -6.54 -31.53
C LEU A 23 -49.03 -7.86 -32.28
N GLY A 24 -48.69 -8.95 -31.60
CA GLY A 24 -49.29 -10.26 -31.79
C GLY A 24 -49.31 -11.02 -30.46
N LEU A 25 -50.43 -10.97 -29.74
CA LEU A 25 -50.79 -11.87 -28.64
C LEU A 25 -51.29 -13.19 -29.21
N THR A 26 -50.64 -14.31 -28.93
CA THR A 26 -51.27 -15.62 -28.91
C THR A 26 -50.74 -16.40 -27.71
N GLY A 27 -51.64 -16.69 -26.77
CA GLY A 27 -51.37 -17.56 -25.64
C GLY A 27 -51.34 -19.04 -26.09
N CYS A 28 -50.45 -19.80 -25.45
CA CYS A 28 -50.61 -21.24 -25.25
C CYS A 28 -50.02 -21.59 -23.89
N SER A 29 -50.87 -22.07 -23.02
CA SER A 29 -50.56 -22.71 -21.77
C SER A 29 -49.78 -24.01 -22.01
N GLY A 30 -48.60 -24.12 -21.44
CA GLY A 30 -47.83 -25.34 -21.32
C GLY A 30 -47.03 -25.27 -20.04
N ASP A 31 -47.41 -26.12 -19.07
CA ASP A 31 -46.59 -26.36 -17.87
C ASP A 31 -45.19 -26.82 -18.32
N ALA A 32 -44.21 -25.96 -18.12
CA ALA A 32 -42.81 -26.31 -18.13
C ALA A 32 -42.21 -25.76 -16.83
N ALA A 33 -41.73 -26.66 -16.00
CA ALA A 33 -40.99 -26.35 -14.80
C ALA A 33 -40.00 -25.22 -15.06
N ALA A 34 -40.22 -24.09 -14.42
CA ALA A 34 -39.22 -23.03 -14.32
C ALA A 34 -38.08 -23.59 -13.47
N THR A 35 -37.01 -24.02 -14.12
CA THR A 35 -35.71 -24.06 -13.48
C THR A 35 -35.37 -22.60 -13.22
N ASP A 36 -35.50 -22.18 -11.98
CA ASP A 36 -34.89 -20.98 -11.46
C ASP A 36 -33.37 -21.07 -11.68
N ALA A 37 -32.93 -20.53 -12.80
CA ALA A 37 -31.54 -20.10 -12.93
C ALA A 37 -31.45 -18.73 -12.27
N SER A 38 -31.66 -18.68 -10.98
CA SER A 38 -31.08 -17.64 -10.12
C SER A 38 -29.59 -17.98 -9.95
N GLY A 39 -28.79 -17.67 -10.97
CA GLY A 39 -27.38 -17.44 -10.82
C GLY A 39 -27.22 -16.15 -10.01
N GLY A 40 -27.61 -16.17 -8.75
CA GLY A 40 -27.03 -15.31 -7.75
C GLY A 40 -25.58 -15.73 -7.67
N ALA A 41 -24.64 -14.88 -8.05
CA ALA A 41 -23.33 -14.95 -7.49
C ALA A 41 -23.57 -14.97 -5.97
N ASP A 42 -23.29 -16.08 -5.30
CA ASP A 42 -23.13 -16.11 -3.87
C ASP A 42 -22.08 -15.02 -3.59
N ALA A 43 -22.53 -13.93 -3.00
CA ALA A 43 -21.62 -13.00 -2.38
C ALA A 43 -20.69 -13.88 -1.52
N SER A 44 -19.39 -13.72 -1.69
CA SER A 44 -18.33 -14.57 -1.11
C SER A 44 -18.29 -14.57 0.42
N ALA A 45 -19.44 -14.51 1.08
CA ALA A 45 -19.68 -14.58 2.52
C ALA A 45 -18.69 -13.73 3.35
N GLY A 46 -18.28 -12.56 2.84
CA GLY A 46 -17.35 -11.66 3.50
C GLY A 46 -15.89 -11.81 3.06
N PHE A 47 -15.57 -12.73 2.17
CA PHE A 47 -14.22 -12.90 1.59
C PHE A 47 -14.07 -12.10 0.30
N ALA A 48 -12.83 -11.70 0.00
CA ALA A 48 -12.50 -11.02 -1.25
C ALA A 48 -12.73 -11.91 -2.49
N VAL A 49 -12.50 -13.22 -2.38
CA VAL A 49 -12.70 -14.21 -3.44
C VAL A 49 -13.70 -15.29 -3.02
N ASP A 50 -13.30 -16.20 -2.10
CA ASP A 50 -14.14 -17.29 -1.59
C ASP A 50 -13.67 -17.76 -0.19
N GLU A 51 -14.45 -18.63 0.45
CA GLU A 51 -14.21 -19.13 1.81
C GLU A 51 -12.91 -19.94 1.98
N ASN A 52 -12.28 -20.39 0.90
CA ASN A 52 -11.05 -21.19 0.94
C ASN A 52 -9.81 -20.36 0.61
N THR A 53 -9.98 -19.11 0.18
CA THR A 53 -8.90 -18.23 -0.29
C THR A 53 -8.89 -16.95 0.52
N LEU A 54 -7.71 -16.58 1.04
CA LEU A 54 -7.42 -15.28 1.63
C LEU A 54 -6.56 -14.48 0.65
N VAL A 55 -6.99 -13.28 0.33
CA VAL A 55 -6.22 -12.34 -0.48
C VAL A 55 -5.34 -11.49 0.44
N PHE A 56 -4.02 -11.60 0.28
CA PHE A 56 -3.03 -10.90 1.09
C PHE A 56 -2.44 -9.72 0.32
N GLY A 57 -2.65 -8.50 0.82
CA GLY A 57 -2.09 -7.28 0.26
C GLY A 57 -0.84 -6.82 1.01
N VAL A 58 0.13 -6.27 0.26
CA VAL A 58 1.30 -5.58 0.85
C VAL A 58 1.56 -4.31 0.09
N VAL A 59 1.96 -3.24 0.77
CA VAL A 59 2.45 -2.03 0.08
C VAL A 59 3.64 -2.39 -0.80
N PRO A 60 3.66 -1.97 -2.08
CA PRO A 60 4.74 -2.32 -3.00
C PRO A 60 5.97 -1.42 -2.76
N ASP A 61 6.56 -1.54 -1.57
CA ASP A 61 7.62 -0.69 -1.02
C ASP A 61 9.00 -0.94 -1.64
N SER A 62 9.23 -2.16 -2.15
CA SER A 62 10.45 -2.55 -2.87
C SER A 62 10.15 -3.49 -4.04
N VAL A 63 11.15 -3.80 -4.84
CA VAL A 63 11.01 -4.77 -5.94
C VAL A 63 10.94 -6.21 -5.44
N GLU A 64 11.29 -6.48 -4.19
CA GLU A 64 11.33 -7.79 -3.56
C GLU A 64 10.15 -8.03 -2.61
N THR A 65 9.19 -7.09 -2.50
CA THR A 65 8.09 -7.11 -1.52
C THR A 65 7.36 -8.46 -1.47
N GLU A 66 6.88 -8.99 -2.60
CA GLU A 66 6.18 -10.29 -2.63
C GLU A 66 7.06 -11.41 -2.07
N THR A 67 8.31 -11.51 -2.52
CA THR A 67 9.27 -12.53 -2.07
C THR A 67 9.56 -12.41 -0.58
N ASN A 68 9.71 -11.18 -0.08
CA ASN A 68 10.02 -10.93 1.33
C ASN A 68 8.84 -11.28 2.25
N TYR A 69 7.60 -11.14 1.81
CA TYR A 69 6.40 -11.48 2.60
C TYR A 69 5.88 -12.91 2.37
N GLN A 70 6.45 -13.68 1.44
CA GLN A 70 6.05 -15.06 1.19
C GLN A 70 6.06 -15.93 2.46
N PRO A 71 7.06 -15.84 3.38
CA PRO A 71 7.04 -16.63 4.62
C PRO A 71 5.84 -16.35 5.51
N LEU A 72 5.39 -15.10 5.61
CA LEU A 72 4.21 -14.74 6.38
C LEU A 72 2.93 -15.29 5.73
N MET A 73 2.83 -15.24 4.41
CA MET A 73 1.70 -15.84 3.68
C MET A 73 1.66 -17.36 3.85
N ASP A 74 2.81 -18.03 3.77
CA ASP A 74 2.92 -19.47 3.97
C ASP A 74 2.50 -19.87 5.40
N TYR A 75 2.88 -19.07 6.40
CA TYR A 75 2.48 -19.28 7.79
C TYR A 75 0.97 -19.12 7.96
N ILE A 76 0.38 -18.05 7.43
CA ILE A 76 -1.07 -17.84 7.47
C ILE A 76 -1.80 -19.01 6.77
N ALA A 77 -1.31 -19.43 5.61
CA ALA A 77 -1.90 -20.56 4.88
C ALA A 77 -1.88 -21.84 5.70
N GLN A 78 -0.76 -22.15 6.33
CA GLN A 78 -0.61 -23.35 7.17
C GLN A 78 -1.54 -23.32 8.38
N GLU A 79 -1.56 -22.20 9.12
CA GLU A 79 -2.31 -22.10 10.36
C GLU A 79 -3.84 -22.01 10.14
N THR A 80 -4.27 -21.42 9.01
CA THR A 80 -5.70 -21.30 8.67
C THR A 80 -6.22 -22.47 7.85
N GLY A 81 -5.34 -23.23 7.20
CA GLY A 81 -5.71 -24.27 6.23
C GLY A 81 -6.31 -23.72 4.94
N LYS A 82 -6.13 -22.43 4.67
CA LYS A 82 -6.63 -21.75 3.47
C LYS A 82 -5.51 -21.51 2.45
N THR A 83 -5.87 -21.29 1.20
CA THR A 83 -4.95 -20.73 0.21
C THR A 83 -4.75 -19.25 0.53
N VAL A 84 -3.52 -18.77 0.49
CA VAL A 84 -3.21 -17.33 0.59
C VAL A 84 -2.67 -16.87 -0.76
N GLU A 85 -3.35 -15.92 -1.39
CA GLU A 85 -2.98 -15.36 -2.69
C GLU A 85 -2.46 -13.93 -2.51
N TYR A 86 -1.30 -13.64 -3.09
CA TYR A 86 -0.75 -12.29 -3.10
C TYR A 86 -1.54 -11.38 -4.03
N HIS A 87 -1.94 -10.21 -3.54
CA HIS A 87 -2.55 -9.16 -4.35
C HIS A 87 -1.47 -8.24 -4.93
N GLU A 88 -1.17 -8.37 -6.20
CA GLU A 88 -0.21 -7.50 -6.89
C GLU A 88 -0.80 -6.10 -7.07
N SER A 89 -0.16 -5.09 -6.47
CA SER A 89 -0.49 -3.68 -6.62
C SER A 89 0.63 -2.94 -7.34
N THR A 90 0.28 -2.05 -8.27
CA THR A 90 1.27 -1.26 -9.02
C THR A 90 1.91 -0.17 -8.18
N ASP A 91 1.18 0.36 -7.22
CA ASP A 91 1.55 1.43 -6.30
C ASP A 91 0.69 1.40 -5.03
N TYR A 92 0.97 2.30 -4.10
CA TYR A 92 0.25 2.40 -2.82
C TYR A 92 -1.23 2.74 -3.00
N ALA A 93 -1.55 3.62 -3.97
CA ALA A 93 -2.93 4.02 -4.23
C ALA A 93 -3.77 2.85 -4.75
N ALA A 94 -3.20 2.00 -5.61
CA ALA A 94 -3.88 0.79 -6.11
C ALA A 94 -4.22 -0.19 -4.98
N LEU A 95 -3.31 -0.36 -3.99
CA LEU A 95 -3.58 -1.20 -2.82
C LEU A 95 -4.68 -0.60 -1.93
N ILE A 96 -4.66 0.73 -1.70
CA ILE A 96 -5.71 1.45 -0.97
C ILE A 96 -7.07 1.25 -1.66
N GLU A 97 -7.14 1.43 -2.98
CA GLU A 97 -8.36 1.23 -3.76
C GLU A 97 -8.87 -0.21 -3.68
N ALA A 98 -7.98 -1.20 -3.74
CA ALA A 98 -8.34 -2.62 -3.58
C ALA A 98 -8.92 -2.92 -2.19
N ALA A 99 -8.33 -2.34 -1.13
CA ALA A 99 -8.84 -2.49 0.23
C ALA A 99 -10.21 -1.83 0.41
N VAL A 100 -10.43 -0.61 -0.11
CA VAL A 100 -11.72 0.09 -0.11
C VAL A 100 -12.78 -0.71 -0.88
N ALA A 101 -12.37 -1.37 -1.96
CA ALA A 101 -13.26 -2.20 -2.77
C ALA A 101 -13.56 -3.59 -2.15
N GLY A 102 -12.99 -3.92 -0.98
CA GLY A 102 -13.16 -5.21 -0.32
C GLY A 102 -12.46 -6.37 -1.06
N GLN A 103 -11.39 -6.08 -1.80
CA GLN A 103 -10.60 -7.07 -2.55
C GLN A 103 -9.41 -7.62 -1.76
N ILE A 104 -9.27 -7.22 -0.50
CA ILE A 104 -8.19 -7.62 0.40
C ILE A 104 -8.80 -8.19 1.68
N ASP A 105 -8.36 -9.39 2.08
CA ASP A 105 -8.79 -10.04 3.32
C ASP A 105 -7.85 -9.76 4.48
N VAL A 106 -6.54 -9.83 4.23
CA VAL A 106 -5.46 -9.55 5.18
C VAL A 106 -4.40 -8.71 4.48
N ALA A 107 -3.79 -7.77 5.18
CA ALA A 107 -2.72 -6.98 4.57
C ALA A 107 -1.64 -6.56 5.57
N SER A 108 -0.43 -6.30 5.05
CA SER A 108 0.60 -5.50 5.69
C SER A 108 0.66 -4.14 5.01
N PHE A 109 0.19 -3.10 5.69
CA PHE A 109 0.26 -1.72 5.23
C PHE A 109 1.46 -0.99 5.86
N SER A 110 1.81 0.18 5.32
CA SER A 110 2.47 1.17 6.16
C SER A 110 1.43 1.91 7.02
N GLY A 111 1.84 2.50 8.13
CA GLY A 111 0.87 3.15 9.01
C GLY A 111 0.06 4.26 8.31
N PHE A 112 0.70 5.05 7.44
CA PHE A 112 -0.01 6.10 6.69
C PHE A 112 -0.93 5.52 5.60
N THR A 113 -0.51 4.46 4.91
CA THR A 113 -1.37 3.75 3.95
C THR A 113 -2.62 3.19 4.63
N TYR A 114 -2.48 2.64 5.84
CA TYR A 114 -3.60 2.17 6.65
C TYR A 114 -4.57 3.31 7.00
N VAL A 115 -4.06 4.43 7.54
CA VAL A 115 -4.89 5.60 7.88
C VAL A 115 -5.58 6.15 6.64
N THR A 116 -4.89 6.24 5.51
CA THR A 116 -5.47 6.69 4.24
C THR A 116 -6.57 5.73 3.76
N ALA A 117 -6.33 4.41 3.79
CA ALA A 117 -7.32 3.42 3.38
C ALA A 117 -8.60 3.50 4.23
N THR A 118 -8.46 3.59 5.56
CA THR A 118 -9.61 3.69 6.48
C THR A 118 -10.36 5.01 6.34
N ASN A 119 -9.67 6.14 6.13
CA ASN A 119 -10.30 7.42 5.83
C ASN A 119 -11.10 7.40 4.52
N ASN A 120 -10.66 6.60 3.54
CA ASN A 120 -11.37 6.38 2.27
C ASN A 120 -12.45 5.30 2.36
N GLY A 121 -12.71 4.75 3.53
CA GLY A 121 -13.83 3.82 3.77
C GLY A 121 -13.47 2.35 3.72
N ALA A 122 -12.18 1.97 3.72
CA ALA A 122 -11.80 0.58 3.90
C ALA A 122 -12.18 0.10 5.32
N GLU A 123 -12.93 -0.97 5.40
CA GLU A 123 -13.38 -1.58 6.66
C GLU A 123 -12.32 -2.57 7.17
N LEU A 124 -11.28 -2.07 7.80
CA LEU A 124 -10.12 -2.81 8.28
C LEU A 124 -9.92 -2.65 9.79
N THR A 125 -9.39 -3.69 10.44
CA THR A 125 -8.98 -3.65 11.83
C THR A 125 -7.53 -4.11 11.96
N PRO A 126 -6.64 -3.36 12.64
CA PRO A 126 -5.27 -3.81 12.90
C PRO A 126 -5.28 -4.94 13.94
N ILE A 127 -4.55 -6.01 13.65
CA ILE A 127 -4.31 -7.15 14.55
C ILE A 127 -3.06 -6.87 15.38
N SER A 128 -2.00 -6.44 14.71
CA SER A 128 -0.66 -6.25 15.28
C SER A 128 0.14 -5.26 14.46
N SER A 129 1.28 -4.89 15.00
CA SER A 129 2.30 -4.10 14.31
C SER A 129 3.61 -4.87 14.26
N ILE A 130 4.32 -4.77 13.14
CA ILE A 130 5.59 -5.46 12.93
C ILE A 130 6.69 -4.75 13.73
N THR A 131 7.53 -5.55 14.39
CA THR A 131 8.84 -5.16 14.92
C THR A 131 9.94 -5.74 14.05
N THR A 132 11.02 -5.00 13.85
CA THR A 132 12.14 -5.41 12.99
C THR A 132 13.37 -5.92 13.75
N ALA A 133 13.37 -5.80 15.09
CA ALA A 133 14.45 -6.29 15.94
C ALA A 133 13.97 -6.70 17.34
N GLU A 134 14.72 -7.61 17.98
CA GLU A 134 14.46 -8.08 19.34
C GLU A 134 14.47 -6.96 20.38
N GLY A 135 13.40 -6.89 21.19
CA GLY A 135 13.26 -5.91 22.27
C GLY A 135 13.02 -4.47 21.82
N GLN A 136 12.78 -4.25 20.56
CA GLN A 136 12.36 -2.98 20.00
C GLN A 136 10.85 -2.79 20.14
N GLU A 137 10.41 -1.56 20.40
CA GLU A 137 9.00 -1.20 20.23
C GLU A 137 8.61 -1.34 18.75
N PRO A 138 7.35 -1.65 18.43
CA PRO A 138 6.90 -1.73 17.05
C PRO A 138 7.24 -0.44 16.30
N GLY A 139 8.01 -0.57 15.22
CA GLY A 139 8.47 0.59 14.46
C GLY A 139 9.69 0.29 13.61
N TYR A 140 10.02 1.24 12.78
CA TYR A 140 11.20 1.25 11.91
C TYR A 140 11.64 2.69 11.66
N TYR A 141 12.74 2.92 10.95
CA TYR A 141 13.23 4.29 10.75
C TYR A 141 12.95 4.83 9.35
N SER A 142 12.43 6.06 9.31
CA SER A 142 12.53 6.92 8.14
C SER A 142 13.88 7.58 8.16
N GLN A 143 14.69 7.36 7.15
CA GLN A 143 16.04 7.93 7.06
C GLN A 143 16.15 8.97 5.96
N ALA A 144 16.69 10.14 6.31
CA ALA A 144 17.10 11.16 5.36
C ALA A 144 18.50 10.79 4.82
N ILE A 145 18.61 10.65 3.51
CA ILE A 145 19.80 10.14 2.83
C ILE A 145 20.32 11.11 1.78
N VAL A 146 21.63 11.10 1.61
CA VAL A 146 22.35 11.88 0.60
C VAL A 146 23.36 11.00 -0.13
N PRO A 147 23.83 11.38 -1.33
CA PRO A 147 24.93 10.69 -1.97
C PRO A 147 26.17 10.70 -1.07
N LYS A 148 26.91 9.61 -1.05
CA LYS A 148 28.15 9.50 -0.26
C LYS A 148 29.14 10.61 -0.58
N GLY A 149 29.56 11.34 0.46
CA GLY A 149 30.46 12.49 0.33
C GLY A 149 29.77 13.77 -0.16
N SER A 150 28.45 13.86 -0.02
CA SER A 150 27.66 15.08 -0.28
C SER A 150 28.05 16.21 0.69
N ASP A 151 27.88 17.46 0.22
CA ASP A 151 27.99 18.65 1.08
C ASP A 151 26.70 18.92 1.90
N ILE A 152 25.61 18.19 1.65
CA ILE A 152 24.37 18.24 2.42
C ILE A 152 24.56 17.41 3.69
N THR A 153 24.43 18.03 4.86
CA THR A 153 24.73 17.40 6.15
C THR A 153 23.58 17.45 7.14
N SER A 154 22.49 18.15 6.78
CA SER A 154 21.29 18.27 7.60
C SER A 154 20.04 18.41 6.71
N ILE A 155 18.85 18.29 7.32
CA ILE A 155 17.56 18.51 6.61
C ILE A 155 17.49 19.95 6.10
N GLU A 156 17.98 20.95 6.83
CA GLU A 156 17.96 22.37 6.46
C GLU A 156 18.74 22.63 5.15
N ASP A 157 19.78 21.85 4.87
CA ASP A 157 20.58 21.94 3.64
C ASP A 157 19.82 21.46 2.39
N MET A 158 18.68 20.78 2.57
CA MET A 158 17.84 20.30 1.46
C MET A 158 17.06 21.44 0.77
N LYS A 159 17.02 22.65 1.37
CA LYS A 159 16.31 23.78 0.75
C LYS A 159 16.86 24.11 -0.65
N GLY A 160 15.95 24.18 -1.62
CA GLY A 160 16.25 24.41 -3.03
C GLY A 160 16.79 23.19 -3.79
N LYS A 161 16.84 22.03 -3.14
CA LYS A 161 17.36 20.79 -3.75
C LYS A 161 16.28 19.97 -4.42
N LYS A 162 16.72 19.01 -5.25
CA LYS A 162 15.86 17.91 -5.73
C LYS A 162 15.87 16.82 -4.67
N VAL A 163 14.73 16.54 -4.07
CA VAL A 163 14.59 15.59 -2.97
C VAL A 163 13.71 14.43 -3.40
N CYS A 164 14.24 13.22 -3.30
CA CYS A 164 13.48 12.00 -3.56
C CYS A 164 12.58 11.66 -2.37
N PHE A 165 11.29 11.52 -2.65
CA PHE A 165 10.30 10.84 -1.83
C PHE A 165 9.97 9.47 -2.44
N VAL A 166 9.35 8.59 -1.67
CA VAL A 166 8.91 7.28 -2.15
C VAL A 166 7.58 7.39 -2.88
N ASP A 167 6.49 7.44 -2.14
CA ASP A 167 5.12 7.51 -2.65
C ASP A 167 4.32 8.48 -1.77
N PRO A 168 3.36 9.24 -2.31
CA PRO A 168 2.55 10.17 -1.51
C PRO A 168 1.78 9.55 -0.35
N SER A 169 1.61 8.22 -0.33
CA SER A 169 0.95 7.46 0.74
C SER A 169 1.92 6.69 1.64
N SER A 170 3.25 6.89 1.47
CA SER A 170 4.28 6.25 2.28
C SER A 170 4.48 6.96 3.62
N THR A 171 4.54 6.21 4.72
CA THR A 171 4.82 6.73 6.06
C THR A 171 6.23 7.31 6.15
N SER A 172 7.25 6.47 5.93
CA SER A 172 8.67 6.81 6.08
C SER A 172 9.26 7.49 4.85
N GLY A 173 8.63 7.32 3.68
CA GLY A 173 9.10 7.90 2.44
C GLY A 173 8.44 9.22 2.03
N TYR A 174 7.40 9.68 2.76
CA TYR A 174 6.72 10.94 2.44
C TYR A 174 6.13 11.67 3.64
N LEU A 175 5.26 11.05 4.45
CA LEU A 175 4.52 11.77 5.49
C LEU A 175 5.45 12.32 6.58
N PHE A 176 6.25 11.47 7.21
CA PHE A 176 7.22 11.89 8.23
C PHE A 176 8.33 12.76 7.65
N PRO A 177 8.92 12.45 6.49
CA PRO A 177 9.79 13.37 5.76
C PRO A 177 9.21 14.78 5.56
N SER A 178 7.96 14.87 5.11
CA SER A 178 7.29 16.16 4.92
C SER A 178 7.15 16.92 6.23
N TYR A 179 6.78 16.23 7.31
CA TYR A 179 6.73 16.82 8.64
C TYR A 179 8.11 17.30 9.11
N ASN A 180 9.16 16.52 8.94
CA ASN A 180 10.53 16.89 9.35
C ASN A 180 11.04 18.10 8.55
N LEU A 181 10.71 18.18 7.24
CA LEU A 181 11.04 19.36 6.43
C LEU A 181 10.30 20.60 6.94
N LEU A 182 9.00 20.49 7.25
CA LEU A 182 8.22 21.60 7.82
C LEU A 182 8.79 22.07 9.17
N GLU A 183 9.16 21.17 10.07
CA GLU A 183 9.80 21.50 11.35
C GLU A 183 11.17 22.21 11.16
N ALA A 184 11.90 21.87 10.07
CA ALA A 184 13.11 22.54 9.67
C ALA A 184 12.87 23.87 8.92
N GLY A 185 11.60 24.30 8.76
CA GLY A 185 11.23 25.53 8.07
C GLY A 185 11.33 25.44 6.55
N ILE A 186 11.20 24.23 6.00
CA ILE A 186 11.20 23.95 4.57
C ILE A 186 9.80 23.42 4.18
N ASP A 187 9.13 24.16 3.30
CA ASP A 187 7.90 23.69 2.70
C ASP A 187 8.20 22.68 1.58
N PRO A 188 7.77 21.41 1.72
CA PRO A 188 8.08 20.35 0.76
C PRO A 188 7.47 20.59 -0.63
N GLU A 189 6.46 21.46 -0.77
CA GLU A 189 5.84 21.77 -2.06
C GLU A 189 6.54 22.93 -2.79
N THR A 190 7.09 23.89 -2.04
CA THR A 190 7.56 25.17 -2.63
C THR A 190 9.05 25.43 -2.43
N ASP A 191 9.67 24.90 -1.38
CA ASP A 191 11.06 25.15 -1.01
C ASP A 191 12.06 24.10 -1.55
N ILE A 192 11.58 22.97 -2.09
CA ILE A 192 12.36 21.92 -2.72
C ILE A 192 11.74 21.55 -4.09
N THR A 193 12.41 20.67 -4.82
CA THR A 193 11.84 20.03 -6.01
C THR A 193 11.58 18.56 -5.67
N PRO A 194 10.35 18.16 -5.35
CA PRO A 194 10.03 16.79 -4.99
C PRO A 194 10.12 15.87 -6.21
N VAL A 195 10.69 14.68 -6.03
CA VAL A 195 10.77 13.61 -7.02
C VAL A 195 10.22 12.33 -6.38
N PHE A 196 9.13 11.81 -6.89
CA PHE A 196 8.57 10.55 -6.39
C PHE A 196 9.24 9.37 -7.07
N ALA A 197 9.89 8.52 -6.29
CA ALA A 197 10.62 7.34 -6.76
C ALA A 197 9.71 6.11 -6.93
N GLY A 198 8.58 6.08 -6.23
CA GLY A 198 7.60 5.00 -6.23
C GLY A 198 7.90 3.89 -5.22
N LYS A 199 9.19 3.62 -4.95
CA LYS A 199 9.67 2.55 -4.07
C LYS A 199 10.88 3.01 -3.26
N HIS A 200 11.14 2.37 -2.11
CA HIS A 200 12.25 2.72 -1.23
C HIS A 200 13.62 2.41 -1.85
N ASP A 201 13.78 1.22 -2.43
CA ASP A 201 15.00 0.82 -3.14
C ASP A 201 15.32 1.74 -4.32
N VAL A 202 14.28 2.19 -5.06
CA VAL A 202 14.42 3.15 -6.15
C VAL A 202 14.82 4.55 -5.64
N SER A 203 14.28 4.99 -4.49
CA SER A 203 14.69 6.24 -3.84
C SER A 203 16.17 6.19 -3.47
N VAL A 204 16.60 5.12 -2.78
CA VAL A 204 18.01 4.91 -2.41
C VAL A 204 18.91 4.88 -3.64
N GLN A 205 18.48 4.21 -4.73
CA GLN A 205 19.26 4.16 -5.97
C GLN A 205 19.42 5.56 -6.58
N LYS A 206 18.33 6.31 -6.75
CA LYS A 206 18.34 7.66 -7.38
C LYS A 206 19.18 8.64 -6.58
N VAL A 207 19.11 8.60 -5.23
CA VAL A 207 19.95 9.41 -4.36
C VAL A 207 21.41 8.98 -4.50
N GLY A 208 21.70 7.68 -4.44
CA GLY A 208 23.08 7.18 -4.57
C GLY A 208 23.74 7.49 -5.92
N GLU A 209 22.95 7.67 -6.99
CA GLU A 209 23.44 8.12 -8.29
C GLU A 209 23.69 9.65 -8.34
N GLY A 210 23.01 10.44 -7.49
CA GLY A 210 23.20 11.89 -7.36
C GLY A 210 22.83 12.69 -8.61
N VAL A 211 22.03 12.14 -9.53
CA VAL A 211 21.67 12.78 -10.81
C VAL A 211 20.24 13.33 -10.78
N GLU A 212 19.30 12.50 -10.42
CA GLU A 212 17.88 12.90 -10.33
C GLU A 212 17.57 13.55 -8.99
N CYS A 213 18.19 13.05 -7.89
CA CYS A 213 18.00 13.55 -6.55
C CYS A 213 19.34 13.88 -5.90
N GLU A 214 19.39 15.01 -5.18
CA GLU A 214 20.55 15.47 -4.39
C GLU A 214 20.46 14.98 -2.95
N ALA A 215 19.24 14.68 -2.47
CA ALA A 215 18.92 14.10 -1.18
C ALA A 215 17.61 13.28 -1.34
N GLY A 216 17.22 12.54 -0.32
CA GLY A 216 15.94 11.85 -0.33
C GLY A 216 15.65 11.13 0.97
N PHE A 217 14.58 10.36 0.97
CA PHE A 217 14.12 9.61 2.11
C PHE A 217 13.82 8.16 1.72
N ALA A 218 14.10 7.24 2.62
CA ALA A 218 13.75 5.83 2.50
C ALA A 218 13.67 5.18 3.89
N GLU A 219 13.17 3.98 3.95
CA GLU A 219 13.22 3.15 5.15
C GLU A 219 14.62 2.57 5.36
N ASP A 220 14.97 2.33 6.62
CA ASP A 220 16.29 1.87 7.06
C ASP A 220 16.67 0.51 6.46
N SER A 221 15.74 -0.41 6.28
CA SER A 221 15.97 -1.73 5.68
C SER A 221 16.51 -1.64 4.25
N GLU A 222 16.03 -0.69 3.44
CA GLU A 222 16.50 -0.47 2.07
C GLU A 222 17.78 0.37 2.03
N VAL A 223 17.92 1.35 2.94
CA VAL A 223 19.16 2.14 3.07
C VAL A 223 20.34 1.26 3.45
N ALA A 224 20.15 0.31 4.36
CA ALA A 224 21.18 -0.61 4.82
C ALA A 224 21.80 -1.49 3.70
N LYS A 225 21.06 -1.68 2.59
CA LYS A 225 21.54 -2.45 1.42
C LYS A 225 22.49 -1.67 0.51
N SER A 226 22.70 -0.34 0.75
CA SER A 226 23.46 0.53 -0.15
C SER A 226 24.71 1.11 0.51
N ASP A 227 25.83 1.03 -0.18
CA ASP A 227 27.08 1.70 0.20
C ASP A 227 27.30 3.07 -0.50
N LYS A 228 26.28 3.51 -1.30
CA LYS A 228 26.36 4.74 -2.11
C LYS A 228 25.74 5.95 -1.43
N VAL A 229 25.00 5.75 -0.36
CA VAL A 229 24.32 6.83 0.38
C VAL A 229 24.89 6.96 1.79
N GLU A 230 24.66 8.11 2.40
CA GLU A 230 24.93 8.41 3.81
C GLU A 230 23.65 8.90 4.45
N VAL A 231 23.38 8.45 5.68
CA VAL A 231 22.25 8.90 6.51
C VAL A 231 22.66 10.18 7.22
N ILE A 232 21.86 11.23 7.10
CA ILE A 232 22.09 12.53 7.76
C ILE A 232 21.09 12.82 8.87
N ASP A 233 19.94 12.14 8.88
CA ASP A 233 18.95 12.21 9.94
C ASP A 233 18.06 10.96 9.92
N GLU A 234 17.44 10.62 11.06
CA GLU A 234 16.51 9.49 11.16
C GLU A 234 15.39 9.78 12.14
N THR A 235 14.19 9.26 11.82
CA THR A 235 13.00 9.39 12.64
C THR A 235 12.31 8.04 12.78
N MET A 236 12.06 7.62 14.03
CA MET A 236 11.24 6.43 14.30
C MET A 236 9.79 6.68 13.85
N VAL A 237 9.26 5.76 13.08
CA VAL A 237 7.86 5.78 12.61
C VAL A 237 7.10 4.57 13.15
N PRO A 238 5.76 4.65 13.33
CA PRO A 238 4.96 3.51 13.74
C PRO A 238 5.15 2.31 12.80
N GLY A 239 5.25 1.13 13.39
CA GLY A 239 5.45 -0.11 12.65
C GLY A 239 4.30 -0.43 11.70
N ALA A 240 4.60 -1.23 10.69
CA ALA A 240 3.65 -1.66 9.69
C ALA A 240 2.50 -2.47 10.34
N PRO A 241 1.23 -2.06 10.19
CA PRO A 241 0.11 -2.85 10.68
C PRO A 241 -0.09 -4.10 9.83
N ILE A 242 -0.32 -5.23 10.50
CA ILE A 242 -1.05 -6.35 9.92
C ILE A 242 -2.52 -6.13 10.22
N VAL A 243 -3.33 -6.04 9.17
CA VAL A 243 -4.77 -5.76 9.27
C VAL A 243 -5.60 -6.90 8.71
N GLU A 244 -6.83 -7.03 9.20
CA GLU A 244 -7.84 -7.92 8.65
C GLU A 244 -9.06 -7.14 8.17
N SER A 245 -9.76 -7.66 7.17
CA SER A 245 -11.05 -7.13 6.72
C SER A 245 -12.13 -7.41 7.76
N ASN A 246 -12.91 -6.37 8.11
CA ASN A 246 -14.06 -6.48 9.01
C ASN A 246 -15.17 -7.38 8.45
N SER A 247 -15.18 -7.60 7.13
CA SER A 247 -16.14 -8.47 6.45
C SER A 247 -15.91 -9.95 6.70
N LEU A 248 -14.71 -10.36 7.11
CA LEU A 248 -14.39 -11.77 7.39
C LEU A 248 -15.25 -12.35 8.51
N PRO A 249 -15.56 -13.67 8.47
CA PRO A 249 -16.27 -14.34 9.55
C PRO A 249 -15.57 -14.19 10.90
N ASP A 250 -16.34 -14.06 11.98
CA ASP A 250 -15.82 -13.80 13.34
C ASP A 250 -14.89 -14.89 13.86
N ASP A 251 -15.12 -16.15 13.50
CA ASP A 251 -14.27 -17.28 13.86
C ASP A 251 -12.91 -17.21 13.16
N LEU A 252 -12.88 -16.79 11.91
CA LEU A 252 -11.64 -16.60 11.16
C LEU A 252 -10.86 -15.37 11.67
N LYS A 253 -11.55 -14.25 11.95
CA LYS A 253 -10.91 -13.08 12.59
C LYS A 253 -10.28 -13.44 13.93
N ALA A 254 -10.98 -14.25 14.76
CA ALA A 254 -10.41 -14.73 16.02
C ALA A 254 -9.17 -15.61 15.79
N GLN A 255 -9.18 -16.48 14.77
CA GLN A 255 -8.04 -17.31 14.39
C GLN A 255 -6.86 -16.47 13.89
N LEU A 256 -7.11 -15.51 12.96
CA LEU A 256 -6.07 -14.60 12.45
C LEU A 256 -5.43 -13.79 13.61
N LYS A 257 -6.25 -13.30 14.53
CA LYS A 257 -5.74 -12.60 15.70
C LYS A 257 -4.90 -13.52 16.60
N ASP A 258 -5.29 -14.77 16.79
CA ASP A 258 -4.53 -15.73 17.61
C ASP A 258 -3.14 -16.01 17.03
N ILE A 259 -3.03 -16.16 15.70
CA ILE A 259 -1.78 -16.52 15.03
C ILE A 259 -0.90 -15.31 14.66
N LEU A 260 -1.44 -14.08 14.58
CA LEU A 260 -0.71 -12.90 14.10
C LEU A 260 -0.47 -11.81 15.15
N SER A 261 -1.04 -11.95 16.37
CA SER A 261 -0.87 -10.92 17.40
C SER A 261 0.55 -10.85 17.96
N GLU A 262 1.17 -11.98 18.21
CA GLU A 262 2.46 -12.11 18.90
C GLU A 262 3.27 -13.25 18.29
N VAL A 263 3.48 -13.24 16.97
CA VAL A 263 4.28 -14.26 16.29
C VAL A 263 5.70 -13.77 16.04
N THR A 264 6.66 -14.66 16.23
CA THR A 264 8.10 -14.42 15.98
C THR A 264 8.60 -15.25 14.80
N ILE A 265 9.73 -14.84 14.21
CA ILE A 265 10.42 -15.67 13.20
C ILE A 265 10.71 -17.08 13.70
N ASP A 266 11.17 -17.21 14.95
CA ASP A 266 11.54 -18.52 15.51
C ASP A 266 10.29 -19.44 15.62
N GLU A 267 9.13 -18.90 16.00
CA GLU A 267 7.87 -19.65 16.03
C GLU A 267 7.43 -20.06 14.61
N MET A 268 7.62 -19.21 13.62
CA MET A 268 7.34 -19.58 12.21
C MET A 268 8.27 -20.69 11.72
N ILE A 269 9.55 -20.65 12.06
CA ILE A 269 10.52 -21.70 11.75
C ILE A 269 10.15 -23.01 12.45
N ASP A 270 9.80 -22.96 13.75
CA ASP A 270 9.36 -24.12 14.53
C ASP A 270 8.05 -24.72 14.00
N ALA A 271 7.19 -23.90 13.39
CA ALA A 271 6.00 -24.34 12.66
C ALA A 271 6.31 -24.96 11.30
N GLY A 272 7.57 -24.91 10.84
CA GLY A 272 8.04 -25.54 9.60
C GLY A 272 8.16 -24.58 8.43
N ILE A 273 8.03 -23.27 8.63
CA ILE A 273 8.24 -22.23 7.61
C ILE A 273 9.73 -21.89 7.54
N GLU A 274 10.53 -22.80 6.93
CA GLU A 274 11.99 -22.61 6.85
C GLU A 274 12.40 -21.32 6.11
N SER A 275 11.56 -20.84 5.19
CA SER A 275 11.77 -19.57 4.45
C SER A 275 11.73 -18.32 5.35
N ALA A 276 11.19 -18.41 6.57
CA ALA A 276 11.21 -17.31 7.55
C ALA A 276 12.64 -16.96 8.02
N ASP A 277 13.62 -17.86 7.81
CA ASP A 277 15.03 -17.60 8.10
C ASP A 277 15.78 -16.86 6.94
N SER A 278 15.06 -16.45 5.90
CA SER A 278 15.67 -15.72 4.77
C SER A 278 16.09 -14.31 5.15
N ASP A 279 17.21 -13.82 4.59
CA ASP A 279 17.71 -12.46 4.82
C ASP A 279 16.67 -11.39 4.44
N GLY A 280 15.90 -11.62 3.37
CA GLY A 280 14.86 -10.69 2.90
C GLY A 280 13.72 -10.53 3.90
N PHE A 281 13.21 -11.64 4.45
CA PHE A 281 12.14 -11.59 5.46
C PHE A 281 12.66 -11.01 6.78
N ARG A 282 13.85 -11.42 7.23
CA ARG A 282 14.48 -10.86 8.44
C ARG A 282 14.75 -9.35 8.37
N ALA A 283 14.91 -8.80 7.18
CA ALA A 283 15.10 -7.36 7.01
C ALA A 283 13.82 -6.55 7.27
N VAL A 284 12.64 -7.15 7.10
CA VAL A 284 11.34 -6.47 7.22
C VAL A 284 10.51 -6.98 8.39
N PHE A 285 10.88 -8.11 9.01
CA PHE A 285 10.10 -8.78 10.05
C PHE A 285 11.01 -9.43 11.08
N TYR A 286 10.72 -9.22 12.35
CA TYR A 286 11.28 -9.99 13.47
C TYR A 286 10.18 -10.65 14.31
N ALA A 287 9.16 -9.87 14.66
CA ALA A 287 8.01 -10.31 15.42
C ALA A 287 6.81 -9.39 15.17
N THR A 288 5.67 -9.77 15.71
CA THR A 288 4.50 -8.90 15.80
C THR A 288 4.18 -8.57 17.26
N THR A 289 3.57 -7.40 17.46
CA THR A 289 3.09 -6.94 18.76
C THR A 289 1.65 -6.47 18.59
N PRO A 290 0.70 -6.90 19.47
CA PRO A 290 -0.70 -6.50 19.36
C PRO A 290 -0.83 -4.97 19.45
N VAL A 291 -1.57 -4.39 18.51
CA VAL A 291 -1.92 -2.97 18.53
C VAL A 291 -3.40 -2.81 18.19
N ASP A 292 -3.95 -1.66 18.55
CA ASP A 292 -5.27 -1.23 18.12
C ASP A 292 -5.16 0.00 17.18
N ASP A 293 -6.29 0.49 16.70
CA ASP A 293 -6.35 1.65 15.81
C ASP A 293 -5.72 2.92 16.42
N ALA A 294 -5.82 3.10 17.75
CA ALA A 294 -5.27 4.26 18.44
C ALA A 294 -3.73 4.32 18.40
N TYR A 295 -3.05 3.19 18.15
CA TYR A 295 -1.61 3.15 17.95
C TYR A 295 -1.17 4.05 16.77
N TYR A 296 -2.06 4.26 15.78
CA TYR A 296 -1.80 5.08 14.59
C TYR A 296 -2.27 6.53 14.74
N ASP A 297 -2.68 6.98 15.93
CA ASP A 297 -3.10 8.39 16.17
C ASP A 297 -1.96 9.38 15.89
N GLN A 298 -0.70 8.99 16.15
CA GLN A 298 0.45 9.83 15.78
C GLN A 298 0.48 10.16 14.29
N ILE A 299 0.07 9.22 13.43
CA ILE A 299 0.00 9.46 11.98
C ILE A 299 -1.10 10.48 11.68
N ARG A 300 -2.27 10.37 12.34
CA ARG A 300 -3.37 11.33 12.21
C ARG A 300 -2.96 12.73 12.68
N ASP A 301 -2.23 12.82 13.79
CA ASP A 301 -1.67 14.09 14.28
C ASP A 301 -0.69 14.74 13.29
N ILE A 302 0.15 13.94 12.62
CA ILE A 302 1.06 14.44 11.58
C ILE A 302 0.29 14.84 10.33
N CYS A 303 -0.74 14.10 9.95
CA CYS A 303 -1.67 14.47 8.89
C CYS A 303 -2.25 15.87 9.10
N GLU A 304 -2.71 16.20 10.31
CA GLU A 304 -3.24 17.52 10.62
C GLU A 304 -2.19 18.62 10.48
N LYS A 305 -0.93 18.34 10.79
CA LYS A 305 0.17 19.31 10.72
C LYS A 305 0.73 19.51 9.32
N THR A 306 0.75 18.47 8.51
CA THR A 306 1.29 18.51 7.14
C THR A 306 0.23 18.94 6.12
N GLU A 307 -1.07 18.86 6.48
CA GLU A 307 -2.20 19.08 5.56
C GLU A 307 -2.11 18.20 4.30
N ALA A 308 -1.42 17.06 4.39
CA ALA A 308 -1.21 16.16 3.25
C ALA A 308 -2.55 15.73 2.62
N THR A 309 -2.66 15.83 1.30
CA THR A 309 -3.93 15.58 0.59
C THR A 309 -4.45 14.16 0.79
N GLN A 310 -3.58 13.19 0.98
CA GLN A 310 -3.92 11.79 1.25
C GLN A 310 -4.58 11.57 2.62
N CYS A 311 -4.46 12.54 3.53
CA CYS A 311 -5.12 12.50 4.83
C CYS A 311 -6.60 12.90 4.78
N GLN A 312 -7.01 13.53 3.69
CA GLN A 312 -8.38 13.98 3.46
C GLN A 312 -9.08 12.89 2.65
N GLY A 313 -9.86 12.02 3.30
CA GLY A 313 -10.65 10.98 2.66
C GLY A 313 -11.73 11.52 1.71
#